data_e81370120e1a9852803cc33ad085bad7
#
_entry.id   e81370120e1a9852803cc33ad085bad7
#
_cell.length_a   1.000
_cell.length_b   1.000
_cell.length_c   1.000
_cell.angle_alpha   90.00
_cell.angle_beta   90.00
_cell.angle_gamma   90.00
#
_symmetry.space_group_name_H-M   'P 1'
#
loop_
_entity.id
_entity.type
_entity.pdbx_description
1 polymer ?
#
loop_
_entity_poly.entity_id
_entity_poly.type
_entity_poly.pdbx_seq_one_letter_code
_entity_poly.pdbx_strand_id
1 'polypeptide(L)'
;MPKSIKLYWNEKTLSSGDALSLLFGDRKETLKAAKLAIARMKETPTLSMTKREMRFFAKELQAGKLGVKYSYHNFYTKLLRKLLDMGFMEKDVLIWDQKRRKTVAVYQLRLQPIPERAPQSGFVRQAWQLAKGWNDLVQS
;
A
#
# COMPACT_ATOMS: atom_id res chain seq x y z
N MET A 1 -6.80 -18.91 -11.34
CA MET A 1 -6.36 -19.10 -9.95
C MET A 1 -5.59 -17.88 -9.48
N PRO A 2 -5.99 -17.30 -8.36
CA PRO A 2 -5.17 -16.23 -7.80
C PRO A 2 -3.82 -16.77 -7.35
N LYS A 3 -2.78 -15.99 -7.58
CA LYS A 3 -1.46 -16.34 -7.06
C LYS A 3 -1.50 -16.28 -5.53
N SER A 4 -0.85 -17.21 -4.86
CA SER A 4 -0.73 -17.12 -3.42
C SER A 4 0.10 -15.89 -3.04
N ILE A 5 -0.38 -15.14 -2.05
CA ILE A 5 0.28 -13.94 -1.58
C ILE A 5 1.04 -14.30 -0.31
N LYS A 6 2.35 -14.02 -0.32
CA LYS A 6 3.19 -14.28 0.83
C LYS A 6 3.02 -13.17 1.87
N LEU A 7 2.72 -13.56 3.09
CA LEU A 7 2.66 -12.66 4.25
C LEU A 7 3.71 -13.09 5.28
N TYR A 8 4.19 -12.15 6.05
CA TYR A 8 5.28 -12.35 6.99
C TYR A 8 4.76 -12.40 8.44
N TRP A 9 4.14 -13.54 8.79
CA TRP A 9 3.59 -13.75 10.14
C TRP A 9 4.65 -14.33 11.06
N ASN A 10 5.12 -13.52 12.02
CA ASN A 10 6.00 -13.99 13.10
C ASN A 10 5.72 -13.13 14.33
N GLU A 11 6.33 -13.49 15.47
CA GLU A 11 6.07 -12.78 16.73
C GLU A 11 6.36 -11.28 16.62
N LYS A 12 7.45 -10.93 15.93
CA LYS A 12 7.84 -9.53 15.77
C LYS A 12 6.82 -8.75 14.95
N THR A 13 6.35 -9.29 13.83
CA THR A 13 5.37 -8.62 12.98
C THR A 13 4.00 -8.57 13.62
N LEU A 14 3.60 -9.62 14.32
CA LEU A 14 2.33 -9.66 15.03
C LEU A 14 2.29 -8.66 16.18
N SER A 15 3.39 -8.54 16.93
CA SER A 15 3.44 -7.62 18.08
C SER A 15 3.52 -6.16 17.64
N SER A 16 4.09 -5.86 16.48
CA SER A 16 4.18 -4.48 15.97
C SER A 16 2.85 -3.93 15.50
N GLY A 17 1.93 -4.80 15.08
CA GLY A 17 0.66 -4.38 14.48
C GLY A 17 0.82 -3.61 13.17
N ASP A 18 2.02 -3.63 12.58
CA ASP A 18 2.34 -2.88 11.37
C ASP A 18 1.97 -3.68 10.12
N ALA A 19 0.97 -3.19 9.39
CA ALA A 19 0.51 -3.83 8.16
C ALA A 19 1.63 -3.98 7.12
N LEU A 20 2.52 -2.99 7.00
CA LEU A 20 3.60 -3.04 6.03
C LEU A 20 4.60 -4.14 6.37
N SER A 21 4.88 -4.37 7.66
CA SER A 21 5.75 -5.46 8.07
C SER A 21 5.14 -6.83 7.76
N LEU A 22 3.82 -6.95 7.90
CA LEU A 22 3.12 -8.17 7.53
C LEU A 22 3.16 -8.43 6.02
N LEU A 23 3.09 -7.35 5.22
CA LEU A 23 3.11 -7.45 3.76
C LEU A 23 4.52 -7.69 3.21
N PHE A 24 5.53 -7.01 3.75
CA PHE A 24 6.87 -6.93 3.14
C PHE A 24 7.99 -7.47 4.02
N GLY A 25 7.69 -7.90 5.24
CA GLY A 25 8.70 -8.39 6.16
C GLY A 25 9.53 -7.26 6.76
N ASP A 26 10.81 -7.54 7.02
CA ASP A 26 11.71 -6.59 7.67
C ASP A 26 12.72 -5.95 6.70
N ARG A 27 12.46 -6.01 5.41
CA ARG A 27 13.32 -5.40 4.40
C ARG A 27 13.21 -3.88 4.46
N LYS A 28 14.26 -3.22 4.94
CA LYS A 28 14.26 -1.78 5.22
C LYS A 28 13.93 -0.93 4.00
N GLU A 29 14.55 -1.23 2.88
CA GLU A 29 14.35 -0.45 1.65
C GLU A 29 12.90 -0.57 1.15
N THR A 30 12.35 -1.78 1.16
CA THR A 30 10.97 -2.02 0.75
C THR A 30 9.99 -1.30 1.66
N LEU A 31 10.21 -1.39 2.99
CA LEU A 31 9.36 -0.70 3.96
C LEU A 31 9.39 0.81 3.77
N LYS A 32 10.58 1.40 3.57
CA LYS A 32 10.71 2.84 3.33
C LYS A 32 10.03 3.25 2.04
N ALA A 33 10.23 2.49 0.96
CA ALA A 33 9.59 2.79 -0.32
C ALA A 33 8.08 2.73 -0.21
N ALA A 34 7.53 1.73 0.48
CA ALA A 34 6.10 1.59 0.69
C ALA A 34 5.54 2.75 1.52
N LYS A 35 6.21 3.12 2.60
CA LYS A 35 5.78 4.25 3.44
C LYS A 35 5.76 5.56 2.66
N LEU A 36 6.78 5.80 1.84
CA LEU A 36 6.85 7.00 1.01
C LEU A 36 5.72 7.04 -0.02
N ALA A 37 5.44 5.92 -0.68
CA ALA A 37 4.36 5.84 -1.66
C ALA A 37 3.00 6.13 -1.03
N ILE A 38 2.71 5.51 0.11
CA ILE A 38 1.46 5.71 0.83
C ILE A 38 1.36 7.16 1.32
N ALA A 39 2.43 7.71 1.88
CA ALA A 39 2.46 9.09 2.33
C ALA A 39 2.17 10.07 1.19
N ARG A 40 2.74 9.82 0.01
CA ARG A 40 2.50 10.65 -1.17
C ARG A 40 1.03 10.62 -1.59
N MET A 41 0.41 9.44 -1.60
CA MET A 41 -1.00 9.30 -1.95
C MET A 41 -1.91 9.93 -0.91
N LYS A 42 -1.53 9.91 0.36
CA LYS A 42 -2.29 10.55 1.44
C LYS A 42 -2.29 12.08 1.38
N GLU A 43 -1.39 12.67 0.60
CA GLU A 43 -1.37 14.13 0.42
C GLU A 43 -2.57 14.63 -0.38
N THR A 44 -3.27 13.75 -1.08
CA THR A 44 -4.47 14.11 -1.83
C THR A 44 -5.73 13.72 -1.07
N PRO A 45 -6.84 14.49 -1.19
CA PRO A 45 -8.11 14.12 -0.54
C PRO A 45 -8.67 12.80 -1.04
N THR A 46 -8.35 12.41 -2.27
CA THR A 46 -8.82 11.18 -2.89
C THR A 46 -7.91 9.98 -2.63
N LEU A 47 -6.82 10.15 -1.88
CA LEU A 47 -5.84 9.10 -1.57
C LEU A 47 -5.30 8.45 -2.83
N SER A 48 -4.93 9.26 -3.81
CA SER A 48 -4.65 8.77 -5.16
C SER A 48 -3.42 9.40 -5.80
N MET A 49 -2.90 8.73 -6.83
CA MET A 49 -1.89 9.24 -7.74
C MET A 49 -2.26 8.82 -9.15
N THR A 50 -2.03 9.70 -10.13
CA THR A 50 -2.17 9.35 -11.54
C THR A 50 -1.08 8.34 -11.92
N LYS A 51 -1.26 7.67 -13.06
CA LYS A 51 -0.23 6.76 -13.60
C LYS A 51 1.08 7.50 -13.85
N ARG A 52 0.99 8.73 -14.32
CA ARG A 52 2.16 9.58 -14.59
C ARG A 52 2.89 9.93 -13.30
N GLU A 53 2.14 10.32 -12.26
CA GLU A 53 2.72 10.65 -10.95
C GLU A 53 3.38 9.43 -10.33
N MET A 54 2.75 8.26 -10.43
CA MET A 54 3.29 7.01 -9.92
C MET A 54 4.60 6.66 -10.63
N ARG A 55 4.65 6.81 -11.95
CA ARG A 55 5.86 6.55 -12.73
C ARG A 55 6.99 7.50 -12.34
N PHE A 56 6.68 8.76 -12.17
CA PHE A 56 7.66 9.76 -11.76
C PHE A 56 8.21 9.43 -10.36
N PHE A 57 7.32 9.07 -9.45
CA PHE A 57 7.70 8.64 -8.09
C PHE A 57 8.64 7.44 -8.14
N ALA A 58 8.31 6.43 -8.94
CA ALA A 58 9.14 5.23 -9.08
C ALA A 58 10.53 5.55 -9.62
N LYS A 59 10.63 6.52 -10.55
CA LYS A 59 11.92 6.98 -11.07
C LYS A 59 12.74 7.71 -10.02
N GLU A 60 12.09 8.52 -9.19
CA GLU A 60 12.76 9.20 -8.08
C GLU A 60 13.30 8.21 -7.05
N LEU A 61 12.54 7.16 -6.75
CA LEU A 61 13.00 6.07 -5.88
C LEU A 61 14.24 5.39 -6.44
N GLN A 62 14.23 5.07 -7.73
CA GLN A 62 15.36 4.40 -8.36
C GLN A 62 16.62 5.28 -8.34
N ALA A 63 16.42 6.58 -8.51
CA ALA A 63 17.53 7.54 -8.48
C ALA A 63 18.05 7.86 -7.07
N GLY A 64 17.36 7.38 -6.02
CA GLY A 64 17.73 7.64 -4.64
C GLY A 64 17.38 9.04 -4.14
N LYS A 65 16.55 9.77 -4.86
CA LYS A 65 16.20 11.16 -4.53
C LYS A 65 15.30 11.32 -3.32
N LEU A 66 14.65 10.23 -2.89
CA LEU A 66 13.69 10.27 -1.78
C LEU A 66 14.28 9.73 -0.46
N GLY A 67 15.60 9.58 -0.39
CA GLY A 67 16.24 9.09 0.81
C GLY A 67 16.40 7.59 0.90
N VAL A 68 15.91 6.87 -0.11
CA VAL A 68 16.06 5.42 -0.25
C VAL A 68 16.20 5.10 -1.73
N LYS A 69 17.04 4.12 -2.05
CA LYS A 69 17.21 3.67 -3.43
C LYS A 69 16.49 2.35 -3.59
N TYR A 70 15.50 2.33 -4.48
CA TYR A 70 14.69 1.14 -4.71
C TYR A 70 14.42 0.99 -6.21
N SER A 71 14.62 -0.22 -6.72
CA SER A 71 14.51 -0.52 -8.15
C SER A 71 13.12 -0.16 -8.69
N TYR A 72 13.08 0.50 -9.84
CA TYR A 72 11.85 0.78 -10.60
C TYR A 72 11.07 -0.51 -10.88
N HIS A 73 11.78 -1.53 -11.35
CA HIS A 73 11.18 -2.82 -11.64
C HIS A 73 10.55 -3.45 -10.40
N ASN A 74 11.29 -3.47 -9.29
CA ASN A 74 10.79 -4.05 -8.04
C ASN A 74 9.62 -3.24 -7.46
N PHE A 75 9.62 -1.93 -7.64
CA PHE A 75 8.52 -1.11 -7.19
C PHE A 75 7.20 -1.56 -7.83
N TYR A 76 7.19 -1.75 -9.15
CA TYR A 76 5.98 -2.18 -9.85
C TYR A 76 5.66 -3.66 -9.67
N THR A 77 6.66 -4.54 -9.72
CA THR A 77 6.42 -5.98 -9.72
C THR A 77 6.28 -6.60 -8.34
N LYS A 78 6.85 -5.98 -7.33
CA LYS A 78 6.83 -6.52 -5.96
C LYS A 78 6.00 -5.69 -5.01
N LEU A 79 6.28 -4.39 -4.93
CA LEU A 79 5.63 -3.53 -3.95
C LEU A 79 4.21 -3.18 -4.37
N LEU A 80 4.08 -2.50 -5.50
CA LEU A 80 2.78 -2.03 -5.99
C LEU A 80 1.83 -3.19 -6.28
N ARG A 81 2.36 -4.23 -6.92
CA ARG A 81 1.57 -5.41 -7.25
C ARG A 81 0.99 -6.08 -6.02
N LYS A 82 1.77 -6.18 -4.93
CA LYS A 82 1.27 -6.79 -3.70
C LYS A 82 0.10 -5.99 -3.13
N LEU A 83 0.19 -4.67 -3.11
CA LEU A 83 -0.91 -3.82 -2.64
C LEU A 83 -2.15 -3.99 -3.50
N LEU A 84 -1.98 -4.09 -4.82
CA LEU A 84 -3.09 -4.31 -5.74
C LEU A 84 -3.71 -5.70 -5.54
N ASP A 85 -2.88 -6.73 -5.44
CA ASP A 85 -3.34 -8.10 -5.26
C ASP A 85 -4.06 -8.31 -3.93
N MET A 86 -3.67 -7.56 -2.89
CA MET A 86 -4.34 -7.61 -1.58
C MET A 86 -5.64 -6.80 -1.55
N GLY A 87 -5.91 -6.00 -2.57
CA GLY A 87 -7.07 -5.12 -2.57
C GLY A 87 -6.90 -3.87 -1.71
N PHE A 88 -5.67 -3.58 -1.28
CA PHE A 88 -5.36 -2.38 -0.49
C PHE A 88 -5.22 -1.15 -1.37
N MET A 89 -5.05 -1.36 -2.66
CA MET A 89 -4.97 -0.33 -3.68
C MET A 89 -5.73 -0.80 -4.90
N GLU A 90 -6.38 0.12 -5.61
CA GLU A 90 -7.00 -0.16 -6.91
C GLU A 90 -6.35 0.72 -7.96
N LYS A 91 -6.27 0.21 -9.18
CA LYS A 91 -5.80 0.97 -10.33
C LYS A 91 -6.97 1.28 -11.27
N ASP A 92 -6.74 2.25 -12.15
CA ASP A 92 -7.73 2.66 -13.15
C ASP A 92 -9.05 3.13 -12.53
N VAL A 93 -8.97 3.70 -11.32
CA VAL A 93 -10.11 4.32 -10.66
C VAL A 93 -10.35 5.69 -11.30
N LEU A 94 -11.58 5.95 -11.72
CA LEU A 94 -11.91 7.23 -12.36
C LEU A 94 -12.29 8.26 -11.31
N ILE A 95 -11.57 9.38 -11.29
CA ILE A 95 -11.87 10.50 -10.41
C ILE A 95 -11.95 11.79 -11.22
N TRP A 96 -12.66 12.78 -10.69
CA TRP A 96 -12.72 14.11 -11.30
C TRP A 96 -11.50 14.92 -10.87
N ASP A 97 -10.75 15.41 -11.85
CA ASP A 97 -9.60 16.29 -11.62
C ASP A 97 -10.04 17.73 -11.77
N GLN A 98 -10.11 18.45 -10.66
CA GLN A 98 -10.54 19.85 -10.60
C GLN A 98 -9.64 20.78 -11.41
N LYS A 99 -8.34 20.55 -11.40
CA LYS A 99 -7.38 21.40 -12.11
C LYS A 99 -7.49 21.26 -13.61
N ARG A 100 -7.62 20.02 -14.09
CA ARG A 100 -7.70 19.72 -15.53
C ARG A 100 -9.13 19.70 -16.03
N ARG A 101 -10.11 19.75 -15.15
CA ARG A 101 -11.55 19.70 -15.45
C ARG A 101 -11.90 18.52 -16.33
N LYS A 102 -11.44 17.34 -15.95
CA LYS A 102 -11.74 16.11 -16.67
C LYS A 102 -11.64 14.91 -15.72
N THR A 103 -12.23 13.80 -16.13
CA THR A 103 -12.07 12.53 -15.45
C THR A 103 -10.72 11.93 -15.80
N VAL A 104 -9.97 11.50 -14.77
CA VAL A 104 -8.67 10.85 -14.94
C VAL A 104 -8.66 9.51 -14.23
N ALA A 105 -7.87 8.57 -14.75
CA ALA A 105 -7.69 7.27 -14.13
C ALA A 105 -6.49 7.33 -13.18
N VAL A 106 -6.68 6.84 -11.96
CA VAL A 106 -5.66 6.91 -10.91
C VAL A 106 -5.48 5.57 -10.20
N TYR A 107 -4.35 5.45 -9.49
CA TYR A 107 -4.21 4.48 -8.39
C TYR A 107 -4.80 5.09 -7.14
N GLN A 108 -5.55 4.33 -6.38
CA GLN A 108 -6.22 4.82 -5.17
C GLN A 108 -6.06 3.83 -4.03
N LEU A 109 -5.70 4.36 -2.85
CA LEU A 109 -5.67 3.55 -1.63
C LEU A 109 -7.10 3.21 -1.20
N ARG A 110 -7.29 1.99 -0.71
CA ARG A 110 -8.61 1.51 -0.28
C ARG A 110 -8.58 1.12 1.19
N LEU A 111 -9.55 1.65 1.94
CA LEU A 111 -9.80 1.17 3.29
C LEU A 111 -10.45 -0.20 3.21
N GLN A 112 -10.12 -1.06 4.17
CA GLN A 112 -10.63 -2.42 4.21
C GLN A 112 -11.85 -2.51 5.12
N PRO A 113 -12.90 -3.26 4.74
CA PRO A 113 -14.01 -3.51 5.64
C PRO A 113 -13.54 -4.39 6.80
N ILE A 114 -13.86 -3.98 8.03
CA ILE A 114 -13.53 -4.76 9.22
C ILE A 114 -14.77 -4.87 10.10
N PRO A 115 -14.98 -6.03 10.77
CA PRO A 115 -16.10 -6.16 11.70
C PRO A 115 -15.84 -5.33 12.95
N GLU A 116 -16.91 -4.92 13.63
CA GLU A 116 -16.84 -4.12 14.86
C GLU A 116 -16.08 -4.87 15.96
N ARG A 117 -16.31 -6.20 16.04
CA ARG A 117 -15.63 -7.02 17.02
C ARG A 117 -14.47 -7.77 16.40
N ALA A 118 -13.32 -7.72 17.08
CA ALA A 118 -12.17 -8.49 16.65
C ALA A 118 -12.48 -9.99 16.78
N PRO A 119 -12.16 -10.81 15.74
CA PRO A 119 -12.22 -12.25 15.88
C PRO A 119 -11.30 -12.73 17.00
N GLN A 120 -11.69 -13.77 17.72
CA GLN A 120 -10.97 -14.20 18.91
C GLN A 120 -9.68 -14.95 18.63
N SER A 121 -9.63 -15.68 17.52
CA SER A 121 -8.45 -16.50 17.23
C SER A 121 -8.38 -16.91 15.75
N GLY A 122 -7.26 -17.52 15.37
CA GLY A 122 -7.05 -18.17 14.10
C GLY A 122 -6.77 -17.21 12.95
N PHE A 123 -6.92 -17.70 11.74
CA PHE A 123 -6.63 -16.96 10.52
C PHE A 123 -7.49 -15.69 10.39
N VAL A 124 -8.75 -15.77 10.83
CA VAL A 124 -9.67 -14.62 10.75
C VAL A 124 -9.17 -13.46 11.61
N ARG A 125 -8.59 -13.76 12.78
CA ARG A 125 -8.00 -12.72 13.63
C ARG A 125 -6.76 -12.10 12.98
N GLN A 126 -5.92 -12.90 12.34
CA GLN A 126 -4.76 -12.41 11.62
C GLN A 126 -5.17 -11.49 10.47
N ALA A 127 -6.18 -11.89 9.68
CA ALA A 127 -6.71 -11.08 8.61
C ALA A 127 -7.28 -9.76 9.14
N TRP A 128 -7.97 -9.80 10.28
CA TRP A 128 -8.51 -8.62 10.94
C TRP A 128 -7.39 -7.66 11.36
N GLN A 129 -6.32 -8.19 11.95
CA GLN A 129 -5.17 -7.38 12.38
C GLN A 129 -4.51 -6.68 11.18
N LEU A 130 -4.35 -7.38 10.07
CA LEU A 130 -3.77 -6.82 8.87
C LEU A 130 -4.66 -5.69 8.32
N ALA A 131 -5.96 -5.94 8.18
CA ALA A 131 -6.91 -4.95 7.67
C ALA A 131 -6.98 -3.72 8.57
N LYS A 132 -7.03 -3.92 9.88
CA LYS A 132 -7.07 -2.82 10.85
C LYS A 132 -5.78 -2.00 10.81
N GLY A 133 -4.62 -2.67 10.79
CA GLY A 133 -3.33 -1.99 10.71
C GLY A 133 -3.21 -1.18 9.43
N TRP A 134 -3.69 -1.70 8.31
CA TRP A 134 -3.71 -0.98 7.04
C TRP A 134 -4.60 0.27 7.15
N ASN A 135 -5.82 0.12 7.66
CA ASN A 135 -6.74 1.25 7.81
C ASN A 135 -6.16 2.35 8.72
N ASP A 136 -5.53 1.94 9.81
CA ASP A 136 -4.88 2.89 10.73
C ASP A 136 -3.77 3.66 10.02
N LEU A 137 -2.99 2.98 9.18
CA LEU A 137 -1.92 3.59 8.41
C LEU A 137 -2.47 4.61 7.41
N VAL A 138 -3.54 4.27 6.71
CA VAL A 138 -4.15 5.16 5.70
C VAL A 138 -4.82 6.36 6.35
N GLN A 139 -5.43 6.18 7.51
CA GLN A 139 -6.20 7.22 8.20
C GLN A 139 -5.37 8.09 9.15
N SER A 140 -4.16 7.68 9.47
CA SER A 140 -3.31 8.43 10.41
C SER A 140 -2.77 9.75 9.87
#